data_6560062f9cf4636e2325d7d50463c21c
#
_entry.id   6560062f9cf4636e2325d7d50463c21c
#
_cell.length_a   1.000
_cell.length_b   1.000
_cell.length_c   1.000
_cell.angle_alpha   90.00
_cell.angle_beta   90.00
_cell.angle_gamma   90.00
#
_symmetry.space_group_name_H-M   'P 1'
#
loop_
_entity.id
_entity.type
_entity.pdbx_description
1 polymer ?
#
loop_
_entity_poly.entity_id
_entity_poly.type
_entity_poly.pdbx_seq_one_letter_code
_entity_poly.pdbx_strand_id
1 'polypeptide(L)'
;AQGKRGISSYQVSRDIDVSQKTAWRMLHKIRKVMTGENDYYLEGEVEIDESFAGGKNANRHKDKKVERCQGRSFKDKVPVFGLIGRNGDLVAKVVSGTGSSKLLPIIRKYVEEGSTIYTDGWDYGEVSEMYNQISVDHGHKYYGITYYNDNKETVMITTNTIENAWSVFKRIYATYYHISKKYMQRYVDEFVFRFNTRKLSDSDRFRLLLQYLDIGDYRYAG
;
A
#
# COMPACT_ATOMS: atom_id res chain seq x y z
N ALA A 1 -3.84 -1.42 18.41
CA ALA A 1 -4.31 -2.04 17.15
C ALA A 1 -5.79 -1.76 16.86
N GLN A 2 -6.54 -1.27 17.86
CA GLN A 2 -7.99 -1.09 17.82
C GLN A 2 -8.34 -0.04 16.77
N GLY A 3 -8.41 0.67 16.18
CA GLY A 3 -8.88 1.68 15.23
C GLY A 3 -8.64 1.28 13.77
N LYS A 4 -9.69 1.18 12.99
CA LYS A 4 -9.62 0.89 11.55
C LYS A 4 -8.75 1.89 10.77
N ARG A 5 -8.55 3.11 11.28
CA ARG A 5 -7.83 4.21 10.62
C ARG A 5 -6.48 4.57 11.23
N GLY A 6 -6.01 3.79 12.23
CA GLY A 6 -4.83 4.17 13.01
C GLY A 6 -5.13 5.18 14.13
N ILE A 7 -4.09 5.67 14.79
CA ILE A 7 -4.20 6.60 15.92
C ILE A 7 -3.11 7.67 15.81
N SER A 8 -3.45 8.93 16.06
CA SER A 8 -2.47 10.02 16.06
C SER A 8 -1.61 10.00 17.32
N SER A 9 -0.37 10.51 17.20
CA SER A 9 0.52 10.63 18.37
C SER A 9 -0.02 11.61 19.43
N TYR A 10 -0.81 12.58 19.05
CA TYR A 10 -1.50 13.46 20.00
C TYR A 10 -2.58 12.73 20.80
N GLN A 11 -3.31 11.80 20.16
CA GLN A 11 -4.28 10.99 20.88
C GLN A 11 -3.59 10.06 21.86
N VAL A 12 -2.56 9.32 21.42
CA VAL A 12 -1.77 8.44 22.30
C VAL A 12 -1.17 9.22 23.47
N SER A 13 -0.62 10.41 23.21
CA SER A 13 -0.07 11.30 24.24
C SER A 13 -1.07 11.58 25.36
N ARG A 14 -2.34 11.85 25.01
CA ARG A 14 -3.40 12.08 26.00
C ARG A 14 -3.88 10.80 26.69
N ASP A 15 -3.95 9.69 25.96
CA ASP A 15 -4.50 8.44 26.46
C ASP A 15 -3.59 7.78 27.52
N ILE A 16 -2.27 7.97 27.42
CA ILE A 16 -1.29 7.34 28.31
C ILE A 16 -0.38 8.35 29.05
N ASP A 17 -0.74 9.62 29.02
CA ASP A 17 -0.06 10.72 29.72
C ASP A 17 1.47 10.78 29.46
N VAL A 18 1.86 10.79 28.20
CA VAL A 18 3.25 10.97 27.78
C VAL A 18 3.40 12.16 26.84
N SER A 19 4.62 12.69 26.68
CA SER A 19 4.83 13.73 25.69
C SER A 19 4.47 13.26 24.26
N GLN A 20 3.96 14.18 23.42
CA GLN A 20 3.66 13.87 22.01
C GLN A 20 4.88 13.30 21.27
N LYS A 21 6.07 13.78 21.58
CA LYS A 21 7.33 13.27 21.01
C LYS A 21 7.59 11.82 21.41
N THR A 22 7.32 11.46 22.67
CA THR A 22 7.41 10.07 23.15
C THR A 22 6.37 9.19 22.47
N ALA A 23 5.10 9.60 22.42
CA ALA A 23 4.04 8.89 21.76
C ALA A 23 4.35 8.66 20.26
N TRP A 24 4.89 9.67 19.58
CA TRP A 24 5.31 9.56 18.19
C TRP A 24 6.41 8.50 17.99
N ARG A 25 7.43 8.49 18.86
CA ARG A 25 8.50 7.48 18.84
C ARG A 25 7.96 6.07 19.09
N MET A 26 7.05 5.91 20.06
CA MET A 26 6.40 4.62 20.33
C MET A 26 5.64 4.10 19.12
N LEU A 27 4.82 4.94 18.48
CA LEU A 27 4.10 4.58 17.27
C LEU A 27 5.04 4.18 16.11
N HIS A 28 6.20 4.85 15.98
CA HIS A 28 7.19 4.48 14.97
C HIS A 28 7.87 3.14 15.26
N LYS A 29 8.07 2.78 16.52
CA LYS A 29 8.54 1.44 16.90
C LYS A 29 7.49 0.38 16.57
N ILE A 30 6.23 0.62 16.90
CA ILE A 30 5.11 -0.29 16.55
C ILE A 30 5.00 -0.47 15.03
N ARG A 31 5.10 0.60 14.23
CA ARG A 31 5.10 0.49 12.77
C ARG A 31 6.24 -0.36 12.24
N LYS A 32 7.42 -0.29 12.87
CA LYS A 32 8.54 -1.16 12.51
C LYS A 32 8.22 -2.64 12.77
N VAL A 33 7.51 -2.95 13.84
CA VAL A 33 7.03 -4.32 14.12
C VAL A 33 6.00 -4.75 13.07
N MET A 34 5.08 -3.86 12.68
CA MET A 34 4.08 -4.13 11.65
C MET A 34 4.68 -4.41 10.26
N THR A 35 5.93 -4.05 10.01
CA THR A 35 6.63 -4.43 8.78
C THR A 35 6.75 -5.96 8.69
N GLY A 36 6.94 -6.66 9.81
CA GLY A 36 6.95 -8.11 9.98
C GLY A 36 7.75 -8.86 8.91
N GLU A 37 7.61 -10.14 8.86
CA GLU A 37 7.96 -10.97 7.70
C GLU A 37 6.82 -10.87 6.66
N ASN A 38 6.59 -9.66 6.14
CA ASN A 38 5.64 -9.41 5.06
C ASN A 38 6.22 -9.91 3.72
N ASP A 39 6.72 -11.13 3.69
CA ASP A 39 7.05 -11.85 2.48
C ASP A 39 5.79 -12.57 1.96
N TYR A 40 4.70 -11.77 1.79
CA TYR A 40 3.55 -12.24 1.03
C TYR A 40 4.01 -12.51 -0.39
N TYR A 41 3.88 -13.76 -0.81
CA TYR A 41 4.10 -14.18 -2.17
C TYR A 41 2.73 -14.32 -2.83
N LEU A 42 2.50 -13.56 -3.89
CA LEU A 42 1.23 -13.49 -4.58
C LEU A 42 1.25 -14.43 -5.78
N GLU A 43 0.23 -15.25 -5.92
CA GLU A 43 0.09 -16.23 -6.98
C GLU A 43 -1.24 -16.08 -7.72
N GLY A 44 -1.31 -16.64 -8.91
CA GLY A 44 -2.52 -16.68 -9.73
C GLY A 44 -2.87 -15.33 -10.31
N GLU A 45 -3.93 -14.69 -9.85
CA GLU A 45 -4.39 -13.39 -10.35
C GLU A 45 -4.00 -12.25 -9.42
N VAL A 46 -3.28 -11.26 -9.94
CA VAL A 46 -2.74 -10.13 -9.17
C VAL A 46 -3.11 -8.81 -9.84
N GLU A 47 -3.78 -7.91 -9.12
CA GLU A 47 -3.99 -6.53 -9.56
C GLU A 47 -2.81 -5.67 -9.13
N ILE A 48 -2.32 -4.81 -10.02
CA ILE A 48 -1.25 -3.86 -9.69
C ILE A 48 -1.63 -2.44 -10.10
N ASP A 49 -1.30 -1.47 -9.25
CA ASP A 49 -1.57 -0.05 -9.48
C ASP A 49 -0.65 0.83 -8.61
N GLU A 50 -0.54 2.12 -8.97
CA GLU A 50 0.16 3.13 -8.21
C GLU A 50 -0.78 4.12 -7.56
N SER A 51 -0.49 4.44 -6.30
CA SER A 51 -1.12 5.54 -5.59
C SER A 51 -0.11 6.62 -5.23
N PHE A 52 -0.53 7.87 -5.27
CA PHE A 52 0.33 9.03 -4.98
C PHE A 52 -0.07 9.64 -3.65
N ALA A 53 0.74 9.37 -2.61
CA ALA A 53 0.55 9.90 -1.28
C ALA A 53 1.09 11.34 -1.16
N GLY A 54 0.26 12.26 -0.69
CA GLY A 54 0.61 13.67 -0.51
C GLY A 54 -0.60 14.58 -0.47
N GLY A 55 -0.41 15.80 0.03
CA GLY A 55 -1.45 16.82 0.05
C GLY A 55 -1.74 17.39 -1.35
N LYS A 56 -2.91 17.98 -1.52
CA LYS A 56 -3.23 18.71 -2.75
C LYS A 56 -2.43 20.03 -2.80
N ASN A 57 -1.70 20.26 -3.88
CA ASN A 57 -0.93 21.50 -4.07
C ASN A 57 -1.81 22.76 -4.00
N ALA A 58 -3.08 22.65 -4.42
CA ALA A 58 -4.06 23.73 -4.31
C ALA A 58 -4.25 24.22 -2.86
N ASN A 59 -4.13 23.33 -1.88
CA ASN A 59 -4.34 23.61 -0.46
C ASN A 59 -3.09 24.16 0.25
N ARG A 60 -1.98 24.34 -0.45
CA ARG A 60 -0.74 24.88 0.11
C ARG A 60 -0.80 26.42 0.14
N HIS A 61 -0.10 27.01 1.10
CA HIS A 61 0.14 28.45 1.11
C HIS A 61 0.82 28.87 -0.20
N LYS A 62 0.57 30.09 -0.64
CA LYS A 62 1.02 30.63 -1.94
C LYS A 62 2.54 30.49 -2.13
N ASP A 63 3.31 30.76 -1.08
CA ASP A 63 4.79 30.64 -1.00
C ASP A 63 5.32 29.21 -1.02
N LYS A 64 4.46 28.22 -0.75
CA LYS A 64 4.80 26.77 -0.71
C LYS A 64 4.21 25.98 -1.86
N LYS A 65 3.55 26.64 -2.79
CA LYS A 65 3.04 25.99 -3.99
C LYS A 65 4.17 25.56 -4.89
N VAL A 66 4.10 24.32 -5.38
CA VAL A 66 5.06 23.76 -6.34
C VAL A 66 4.53 24.03 -7.75
N GLU A 67 5.31 24.69 -8.57
CA GLU A 67 4.94 24.98 -9.96
C GLU A 67 4.90 23.69 -10.80
N ARG A 68 3.98 23.68 -11.79
CA ARG A 68 3.77 22.55 -12.71
C ARG A 68 3.57 21.22 -11.97
N CYS A 69 2.77 21.26 -10.91
CA CYS A 69 2.49 20.12 -10.04
C CYS A 69 1.01 19.77 -10.13
N GLN A 70 0.68 18.80 -11.00
CA GLN A 70 -0.68 18.30 -11.17
C GLN A 70 -0.71 16.77 -11.04
N GLY A 71 -1.83 16.22 -10.57
CA GLY A 71 -2.12 14.80 -10.58
C GLY A 71 -1.04 13.90 -9.96
N ARG A 72 -0.34 13.16 -10.80
CA ARG A 72 0.72 12.17 -10.48
C ARG A 72 2.12 12.79 -10.35
N SER A 73 2.25 14.06 -9.95
CA SER A 73 3.55 14.73 -9.87
C SER A 73 4.43 14.21 -8.72
N PHE A 74 5.63 13.76 -9.03
CA PHE A 74 6.66 13.34 -8.05
C PHE A 74 7.27 14.49 -7.25
N LYS A 75 7.03 15.74 -7.66
CA LYS A 75 7.61 16.91 -6.99
C LYS A 75 7.07 17.08 -5.58
N ASP A 76 5.79 16.77 -5.36
CA ASP A 76 5.08 17.00 -4.10
C ASP A 76 4.43 15.75 -3.50
N LYS A 77 4.39 14.64 -4.25
CA LYS A 77 3.80 13.38 -3.81
C LYS A 77 4.83 12.27 -3.77
N VAL A 78 4.54 11.27 -2.99
CA VAL A 78 5.32 10.04 -2.87
C VAL A 78 4.55 8.93 -3.57
N PRO A 79 5.09 8.32 -4.62
CA PRO A 79 4.43 7.19 -5.26
C PRO A 79 4.54 5.96 -4.36
N VAL A 80 3.44 5.24 -4.26
CA VAL A 80 3.31 3.95 -3.57
C VAL A 80 2.82 2.96 -4.61
N PHE A 81 3.59 1.93 -4.86
CA PHE A 81 3.25 0.84 -5.75
C PHE A 81 2.60 -0.28 -4.95
N GLY A 82 1.49 -0.81 -5.42
CA GLY A 82 0.73 -1.86 -4.77
C GLY A 82 0.47 -3.04 -5.68
N LEU A 83 0.46 -4.22 -5.07
CA LEU A 83 0.10 -5.49 -5.67
C LEU A 83 -0.90 -6.17 -4.74
N ILE A 84 -2.00 -6.67 -5.26
CA ILE A 84 -3.00 -7.38 -4.48
C ILE A 84 -3.44 -8.65 -5.19
N GLY A 85 -3.31 -9.79 -4.50
CA GLY A 85 -3.80 -11.08 -4.99
C GLY A 85 -5.32 -11.19 -4.86
N ARG A 86 -5.94 -12.04 -5.63
CA ARG A 86 -7.38 -12.35 -5.53
C ARG A 86 -7.78 -12.96 -4.18
N ASN A 87 -6.84 -13.60 -3.46
CA ASN A 87 -7.00 -14.01 -2.07
C ASN A 87 -7.18 -12.83 -1.10
N GLY A 88 -6.84 -11.62 -1.54
CA GLY A 88 -6.98 -10.38 -0.80
C GLY A 88 -5.75 -9.96 -0.01
N ASP A 89 -4.59 -10.59 -0.23
CA ASP A 89 -3.32 -10.18 0.35
C ASP A 89 -2.73 -9.01 -0.45
N LEU A 90 -2.29 -8.00 0.27
CA LEU A 90 -1.76 -6.75 -0.27
C LEU A 90 -0.27 -6.62 0.05
N VAL A 91 0.50 -6.28 -0.96
CA VAL A 91 1.87 -5.76 -0.83
C VAL A 91 1.89 -4.33 -1.32
N ALA A 92 2.51 -3.41 -0.57
CA ALA A 92 2.67 -2.03 -1.01
C ALA A 92 4.05 -1.48 -0.63
N LYS A 93 4.70 -0.81 -1.57
CA LYS A 93 6.06 -0.27 -1.41
C LYS A 93 6.13 1.17 -1.91
N VAL A 94 6.83 2.00 -1.15
CA VAL A 94 7.22 3.33 -1.60
C VAL A 94 8.29 3.18 -2.66
N VAL A 95 8.08 3.81 -3.81
CA VAL A 95 9.00 3.75 -4.95
C VAL A 95 9.55 5.13 -5.30
N SER A 96 10.71 5.16 -5.93
CA SER A 96 11.33 6.41 -6.37
C SER A 96 10.82 6.88 -7.74
N GLY A 97 10.06 6.05 -8.42
CA GLY A 97 9.49 6.30 -9.74
C GLY A 97 8.56 5.16 -10.15
N THR A 98 7.75 5.37 -11.19
CA THR A 98 6.78 4.40 -11.73
C THR A 98 7.20 3.80 -13.07
N GLY A 99 8.45 3.98 -13.49
CA GLY A 99 8.97 3.31 -14.69
C GLY A 99 9.22 1.82 -14.46
N SER A 100 9.11 1.01 -15.52
CA SER A 100 9.25 -0.46 -15.50
C SER A 100 10.51 -0.91 -14.76
N SER A 101 11.66 -0.27 -14.99
CA SER A 101 12.93 -0.58 -14.32
C SER A 101 12.90 -0.48 -12.78
N LYS A 102 11.93 0.27 -12.22
CA LYS A 102 11.75 0.42 -10.77
C LYS A 102 10.71 -0.54 -10.21
N LEU A 103 9.70 -0.87 -11.01
CA LEU A 103 8.56 -1.69 -10.56
C LEU A 103 8.81 -3.18 -10.81
N LEU A 104 9.45 -3.55 -11.91
CA LEU A 104 9.72 -4.94 -12.26
C LEU A 104 10.47 -5.75 -11.16
N PRO A 105 11.52 -5.21 -10.50
CA PRO A 105 12.16 -5.93 -9.40
C PRO A 105 11.21 -6.21 -8.22
N ILE A 106 10.21 -5.34 -7.99
CA ILE A 106 9.21 -5.52 -6.94
C ILE A 106 8.23 -6.62 -7.37
N ILE A 107 7.77 -6.58 -8.62
CA ILE A 107 6.87 -7.62 -9.16
C ILE A 107 7.57 -8.99 -9.06
N ARG A 108 8.78 -9.14 -9.56
CA ARG A 108 9.56 -10.39 -9.50
C ARG A 108 9.78 -10.91 -8.07
N LYS A 109 9.88 -10.02 -7.10
CA LYS A 109 10.07 -10.40 -5.71
C LYS A 109 8.80 -10.95 -5.05
N TYR A 110 7.64 -10.41 -5.41
CA TYR A 110 6.41 -10.65 -4.67
C TYR A 110 5.33 -11.39 -5.47
N VAL A 111 5.52 -11.63 -6.76
CA VAL A 111 4.55 -12.30 -7.63
C VAL A 111 5.19 -13.51 -8.27
N GLU A 112 4.50 -14.64 -8.21
CA GLU A 112 4.91 -15.90 -8.84
C GLU A 112 4.95 -15.76 -10.38
N GLU A 113 6.02 -16.25 -10.99
CA GLU A 113 6.13 -16.30 -12.45
C GLU A 113 4.98 -17.11 -13.05
N GLY A 114 4.46 -16.67 -14.19
CA GLY A 114 3.29 -17.27 -14.83
C GLY A 114 1.95 -16.76 -14.31
N SER A 115 1.95 -15.97 -13.23
CA SER A 115 0.70 -15.33 -12.74
C SER A 115 0.12 -14.37 -13.78
N THR A 116 -1.20 -14.16 -13.70
CA THR A 116 -1.90 -13.15 -14.49
C THR A 116 -1.90 -11.81 -13.76
N ILE A 117 -1.38 -10.78 -14.41
CA ILE A 117 -1.28 -9.43 -13.85
C ILE A 117 -2.29 -8.50 -14.52
N TYR A 118 -3.15 -7.88 -13.74
CA TYR A 118 -4.12 -6.86 -14.16
C TYR A 118 -3.58 -5.47 -13.88
N THR A 119 -3.58 -4.60 -14.90
CA THR A 119 -3.06 -3.22 -14.82
C THR A 119 -4.09 -2.21 -15.34
N ASP A 120 -4.03 -0.96 -14.86
CA ASP A 120 -4.80 0.17 -15.40
C ASP A 120 -4.08 0.79 -16.60
N GLY A 121 -4.27 0.21 -17.79
CA GLY A 121 -3.83 0.79 -19.07
C GLY A 121 -2.32 0.95 -19.24
N TRP A 122 -1.50 0.45 -18.32
CA TRP A 122 -0.06 0.62 -18.38
C TRP A 122 0.64 -0.66 -18.87
N ASP A 123 1.46 -0.51 -19.90
CA ASP A 123 2.33 -1.57 -20.39
C ASP A 123 3.69 -1.50 -19.66
N TYR A 124 4.01 -2.53 -18.90
CA TYR A 124 5.29 -2.66 -18.21
C TYR A 124 6.37 -3.32 -19.08
N GLY A 125 6.14 -3.49 -20.38
CA GLY A 125 7.10 -4.04 -21.34
C GLY A 125 7.57 -5.46 -20.98
N GLU A 126 8.76 -5.58 -20.36
CA GLU A 126 9.36 -6.88 -19.96
C GLU A 126 8.49 -7.77 -19.02
N VAL A 127 7.40 -7.25 -18.46
CA VAL A 127 6.48 -8.04 -17.61
C VAL A 127 5.80 -9.13 -18.44
N SER A 128 5.46 -8.85 -19.70
CA SER A 128 4.78 -9.79 -20.58
C SER A 128 5.60 -11.05 -20.95
N GLU A 129 6.91 -11.03 -20.72
CA GLU A 129 7.77 -12.21 -20.94
C GLU A 129 7.65 -13.24 -19.81
N MET A 130 7.32 -12.81 -18.60
CA MET A 130 7.29 -13.65 -17.39
C MET A 130 5.88 -13.84 -16.83
N TYR A 131 4.94 -12.98 -17.19
CA TYR A 131 3.59 -12.92 -16.65
C TYR A 131 2.56 -12.73 -17.76
N ASN A 132 1.35 -13.22 -17.54
CA ASN A 132 0.21 -12.95 -18.43
C ASN A 132 -0.34 -11.55 -18.11
N GLN A 133 0.11 -10.52 -18.82
CA GLN A 133 -0.36 -9.16 -18.57
C GLN A 133 -1.68 -8.88 -19.30
N ILE A 134 -2.67 -8.40 -18.56
CA ILE A 134 -3.96 -7.94 -19.08
C ILE A 134 -4.18 -6.50 -18.64
N SER A 135 -4.29 -5.60 -19.61
CA SER A 135 -4.56 -4.17 -19.35
C SER A 135 -6.05 -3.89 -19.41
N VAL A 136 -6.57 -3.23 -18.38
CA VAL A 136 -7.96 -2.77 -18.29
C VAL A 136 -7.98 -1.28 -18.64
N ASP A 137 -8.58 -0.93 -19.79
CA ASP A 137 -8.69 0.48 -20.21
C ASP A 137 -9.90 1.17 -19.56
N HIS A 138 -9.67 1.97 -18.54
CA HIS A 138 -10.70 2.79 -17.90
C HIS A 138 -11.12 4.02 -18.72
N GLY A 139 -10.39 4.37 -19.80
CA GLY A 139 -10.68 5.53 -20.65
C GLY A 139 -12.02 5.43 -21.37
N HIS A 140 -12.48 4.22 -21.64
CA HIS A 140 -13.74 3.93 -22.34
C HIS A 140 -14.90 3.55 -21.40
N LYS A 141 -14.83 3.85 -20.09
CA LYS A 141 -15.83 3.50 -19.05
C LYS A 141 -16.04 1.99 -18.86
N TYR A 142 -15.15 1.15 -19.33
CA TYR A 142 -15.16 -0.26 -19.02
C TYR A 142 -14.53 -0.48 -17.65
N TYR A 143 -15.36 -0.58 -16.60
CA TYR A 143 -14.92 -0.85 -15.23
C TYR A 143 -14.55 -2.31 -14.97
N GLY A 144 -14.65 -3.15 -15.99
CA GLY A 144 -14.30 -4.55 -15.99
C GLY A 144 -14.63 -5.21 -17.32
N ILE A 145 -13.83 -6.17 -17.71
CA ILE A 145 -14.08 -7.03 -18.87
C ILE A 145 -14.55 -8.37 -18.33
N THR A 146 -15.69 -8.82 -18.82
CA THR A 146 -16.20 -10.16 -18.50
C THR A 146 -15.97 -11.06 -19.70
N TYR A 147 -15.30 -12.17 -19.50
CA TYR A 147 -15.17 -13.20 -20.52
C TYR A 147 -15.47 -14.59 -19.94
N TYR A 148 -15.72 -15.54 -20.81
CA TYR A 148 -15.85 -16.93 -20.39
C TYR A 148 -14.50 -17.62 -20.58
N ASN A 149 -14.00 -18.26 -19.53
CA ASN A 149 -12.82 -19.11 -19.65
C ASN A 149 -13.17 -20.43 -20.38
N ASP A 150 -12.17 -21.27 -20.65
CA ASP A 150 -12.35 -22.55 -21.34
C ASP A 150 -13.35 -23.49 -20.62
N ASN A 151 -13.52 -23.31 -19.31
CA ASN A 151 -14.47 -24.04 -18.47
C ASN A 151 -15.88 -23.44 -18.48
N LYS A 152 -16.15 -22.42 -19.32
CA LYS A 152 -17.40 -21.63 -19.37
C LYS A 152 -17.73 -20.88 -18.07
N GLU A 153 -16.75 -20.62 -17.22
CA GLU A 153 -16.92 -19.80 -16.04
C GLU A 153 -16.76 -18.33 -16.42
N THR A 154 -17.58 -17.48 -15.82
CA THR A 154 -17.51 -16.04 -16.00
C THR A 154 -16.32 -15.47 -15.23
N VAL A 155 -15.32 -14.96 -15.93
CA VAL A 155 -14.18 -14.27 -15.35
C VAL A 155 -14.37 -12.77 -15.49
N MET A 156 -14.35 -12.05 -14.38
CA MET A 156 -14.43 -10.60 -14.35
C MET A 156 -13.04 -10.00 -14.13
N ILE A 157 -12.51 -9.35 -15.13
CA ILE A 157 -11.26 -8.61 -15.07
C ILE A 157 -11.55 -7.21 -14.55
N THR A 158 -11.03 -6.87 -13.39
CA THR A 158 -11.16 -5.54 -12.80
C THR A 158 -9.90 -5.19 -12.00
N THR A 159 -9.63 -3.89 -11.81
CA THR A 159 -8.65 -3.36 -10.85
C THR A 159 -9.34 -2.78 -9.61
N ASN A 160 -10.62 -3.10 -9.41
CA ASN A 160 -11.44 -2.53 -8.33
C ASN A 160 -10.93 -2.89 -6.94
N THR A 161 -10.26 -4.04 -6.77
CA THR A 161 -9.78 -4.49 -5.46
C THR A 161 -8.65 -3.60 -4.98
N ILE A 162 -7.68 -3.31 -5.85
CA ILE A 162 -6.56 -2.42 -5.51
C ILE A 162 -7.01 -0.97 -5.37
N GLU A 163 -7.97 -0.50 -6.18
CA GLU A 163 -8.56 0.83 -6.04
C GLU A 163 -9.26 1.00 -4.69
N ASN A 164 -10.00 -0.03 -4.24
CA ASN A 164 -10.59 -0.04 -2.92
C ASN A 164 -9.52 0.00 -1.81
N ALA A 165 -8.44 -0.77 -1.94
CA ALA A 165 -7.31 -0.71 -1.03
C ALA A 165 -6.72 0.71 -0.94
N TRP A 166 -6.56 1.41 -2.07
CA TRP A 166 -6.12 2.80 -2.08
C TRP A 166 -7.11 3.77 -1.43
N SER A 167 -8.41 3.52 -1.56
CA SER A 167 -9.43 4.30 -0.84
C SER A 167 -9.28 4.16 0.68
N VAL A 168 -8.98 2.94 1.17
CA VAL A 168 -8.68 2.70 2.60
C VAL A 168 -7.38 3.40 3.00
N PHE A 169 -6.33 3.30 2.19
CA PHE A 169 -5.04 3.96 2.44
C PHE A 169 -5.20 5.48 2.57
N LYS A 170 -5.93 6.12 1.66
CA LYS A 170 -6.20 7.57 1.71
C LYS A 170 -6.91 7.98 3.01
N ARG A 171 -7.82 7.16 3.53
CA ARG A 171 -8.50 7.41 4.81
C ARG A 171 -7.55 7.28 6.01
N ILE A 172 -6.67 6.29 6.00
CA ILE A 172 -5.63 6.11 7.02
C ILE A 172 -4.64 7.27 6.97
N TYR A 173 -4.19 7.63 5.77
CA TYR A 173 -3.28 8.76 5.55
C TYR A 173 -3.86 10.08 6.11
N ALA A 174 -5.14 10.33 5.91
CA ALA A 174 -5.81 11.54 6.40
C ALA A 174 -5.78 11.66 7.94
N THR A 175 -5.72 10.55 8.67
CA THR A 175 -5.63 10.54 10.15
C THR A 175 -4.35 11.21 10.65
N TYR A 176 -3.28 11.16 9.87
CA TYR A 176 -1.96 11.67 10.25
C TYR A 176 -1.68 13.09 9.75
N TYR A 177 -2.58 13.70 8.96
CA TYR A 177 -2.50 15.03 8.36
C TYR A 177 -1.26 15.25 7.48
N HIS A 178 -0.07 14.95 8.01
CA HIS A 178 1.19 15.11 7.30
C HIS A 178 2.14 13.96 7.62
N ILE A 179 2.64 13.32 6.57
CA ILE A 179 3.65 12.28 6.66
C ILE A 179 4.85 12.74 5.81
N SER A 180 6.03 12.83 6.42
CA SER A 180 7.24 13.17 5.67
C SER A 180 7.65 12.00 4.76
N LYS A 181 8.25 12.32 3.60
CA LYS A 181 8.74 11.33 2.63
C LYS A 181 9.66 10.29 3.29
N LYS A 182 10.52 10.72 4.24
CA LYS A 182 11.46 9.87 4.98
C LYS A 182 10.78 8.69 5.71
N TYR A 183 9.58 8.91 6.20
CA TYR A 183 8.87 7.91 7.03
C TYR A 183 7.69 7.26 6.30
N MET A 184 7.45 7.61 5.04
CA MET A 184 6.27 7.16 4.29
C MET A 184 6.12 5.64 4.31
N GLN A 185 7.21 4.88 4.07
CA GLN A 185 7.15 3.42 4.06
C GLN A 185 6.59 2.85 5.36
N ARG A 186 6.93 3.38 6.53
CA ARG A 186 6.42 2.90 7.82
C ARG A 186 4.89 3.04 7.95
N TYR A 187 4.31 4.06 7.32
CA TYR A 187 2.85 4.25 7.30
C TYR A 187 2.19 3.37 6.24
N VAL A 188 2.88 3.11 5.15
CA VAL A 188 2.46 2.11 4.16
C VAL A 188 2.47 0.71 4.78
N ASP A 189 3.51 0.36 5.56
CA ASP A 189 3.58 -0.92 6.27
C ASP A 189 2.46 -1.06 7.30
N GLU A 190 2.14 0.00 8.06
CA GLU A 190 0.97 0.01 8.94
C GLU A 190 -0.33 -0.22 8.17
N PHE A 191 -0.48 0.41 7.00
CA PHE A 191 -1.64 0.21 6.14
C PHE A 191 -1.74 -1.24 5.66
N VAL A 192 -0.66 -1.80 5.12
CA VAL A 192 -0.59 -3.19 4.65
C VAL A 192 -0.94 -4.17 5.76
N PHE A 193 -0.32 -4.02 6.94
CA PHE A 193 -0.63 -4.85 8.10
C PHE A 193 -2.11 -4.80 8.47
N ARG A 194 -2.70 -3.60 8.58
CA ARG A 194 -4.13 -3.43 8.90
C ARG A 194 -5.04 -4.00 7.84
N PHE A 195 -4.68 -3.86 6.59
CA PHE A 195 -5.46 -4.37 5.46
C PHE A 195 -5.43 -5.90 5.44
N ASN A 196 -4.28 -6.52 5.53
CA ASN A 196 -4.14 -7.97 5.47
C ASN A 196 -4.73 -8.67 6.71
N THR A 197 -4.69 -8.00 7.86
CA THR A 197 -5.28 -8.52 9.11
C THR A 197 -6.74 -8.07 9.35
N ARG A 198 -7.42 -7.50 8.35
CA ARG A 198 -8.77 -6.91 8.51
C ARG A 198 -9.85 -7.90 8.94
N LYS A 199 -9.65 -9.18 8.67
CA LYS A 199 -10.57 -10.26 9.05
C LYS A 199 -10.32 -10.78 10.48
N LEU A 200 -9.17 -10.45 11.09
CA LEU A 200 -8.83 -10.86 12.44
C LEU A 200 -9.53 -10.00 13.49
N SER A 201 -9.83 -10.60 14.64
CA SER A 201 -10.23 -9.85 15.82
C SER A 201 -9.10 -8.94 16.31
N ASP A 202 -9.43 -7.89 17.10
CA ASP A 202 -8.40 -7.02 17.68
C ASP A 202 -7.44 -7.77 18.61
N SER A 203 -7.92 -8.80 19.32
CA SER A 203 -7.13 -9.68 20.16
C SER A 203 -6.12 -10.51 19.35
N ASP A 204 -6.58 -11.12 18.25
CA ASP A 204 -5.71 -11.95 17.41
C ASP A 204 -4.68 -11.10 16.67
N ARG A 205 -5.06 -9.92 16.20
CA ARG A 205 -4.15 -8.93 15.61
C ARG A 205 -3.08 -8.48 16.62
N PHE A 206 -3.44 -8.32 17.89
CA PHE A 206 -2.49 -7.98 18.94
C PHE A 206 -1.52 -9.14 19.21
N ARG A 207 -2.02 -10.38 19.30
CA ARG A 207 -1.18 -11.58 19.45
C ARG A 207 -0.20 -11.73 18.28
N LEU A 208 -0.64 -11.51 17.06
CA LEU A 208 0.20 -11.54 15.87
C LEU A 208 1.33 -10.50 15.96
N LEU A 209 1.04 -9.28 16.42
CA LEU A 209 2.06 -8.24 16.64
C LEU A 209 3.08 -8.66 17.70
N LEU A 210 2.67 -9.35 18.76
CA LEU A 210 3.60 -9.86 19.78
C LEU A 210 4.51 -10.94 19.19
N GLN A 211 3.98 -11.85 18.37
CA GLN A 211 4.80 -12.85 17.67
C GLN A 211 5.87 -12.21 16.79
N TYR A 212 5.53 -11.13 16.08
CA TYR A 212 6.52 -10.39 15.27
C TYR A 212 7.60 -9.71 16.11
N LEU A 213 7.32 -9.36 17.37
CA LEU A 213 8.33 -8.85 18.31
C LEU A 213 9.33 -9.94 18.73
N ASP A 214 8.85 -11.17 18.93
CA ASP A 214 9.69 -12.30 19.37
C ASP A 214 10.62 -12.82 18.27
N ILE A 215 10.17 -12.75 17.00
CA ILE A 215 10.95 -13.18 15.83
C ILE A 215 12.00 -12.13 15.43
N GLY A 216 11.69 -10.87 15.62
CA GLY A 216 12.60 -9.77 15.29
C GLY A 216 13.61 -9.50 16.42
N ASP A 217 14.91 -9.58 16.12
CA ASP A 217 15.98 -9.14 17.03
C ASP A 217 15.91 -7.60 17.22
N TYR A 218 14.86 -7.14 17.92
CA TYR A 218 14.64 -5.73 18.23
C TYR A 218 15.56 -5.27 19.37
N ARG A 219 16.86 -5.61 19.28
CA ARG A 219 17.86 -5.08 20.18
C ARG A 219 17.85 -3.55 20.05
N TYR A 220 17.72 -2.90 21.17
CA TYR A 220 17.78 -1.46 21.31
C TYR A 220 19.11 -0.94 20.73
N ALA A 221 19.09 -0.47 19.49
CA ALA A 221 20.08 0.51 19.07
C ALA A 221 19.60 1.86 19.63
N GLY A 222 20.34 2.35 20.63
CA GLY A 222 20.10 3.56 21.40
C GLY A 222 20.04 4.83 20.56
#